data_ed357ee2273da49307ffd355b44a4dfd
#
_entry.id   ed357ee2273da49307ffd355b44a4dfd
#
_cell.length_a   1.000
_cell.length_b   1.000
_cell.length_c   1.000
_cell.angle_alpha   90.00
_cell.angle_beta   90.00
_cell.angle_gamma   90.00
#
_symmetry.space_group_name_H-M   'P 1'
#
loop_
_entity.id
_entity.type
_entity.pdbx_description
1 polymer ?
#
loop_
_entity_poly.entity_id
_entity_poly.type
_entity_poly.pdbx_seq_one_letter_code
_entity_poly.pdbx_strand_id
1 'polypeptide(L)'
;MSEQFTVVVVGLGGAGLALVRHLAGAGLHVVGVDDDPGALERARRQDRPGHPVTLTRSLDAVARADLVVEAVPEPAALKRRVLAAIRPHLAPGTPVATTALTTPLTALEESAGPDLFALRFLRADGLDAVEVARGPRAGEGAAERLEEVLTAAGITAHRVLDRPGSLAPGLLLGLLNRAAWMVHDGYASAEDVDTALRLGCGWEQGPLAVLDAIGLDTARDLLSRLARDGGHSEPAPVFDELIAAGALGRKSGRGFHVHAPAGGARRSVEPTAPPGCRVVVVGSGTMATGIAECFVRGGFATTLLARSEDSARAAAERVQFALGRTATAGEPEPGGHAAFTAGTDRSVLGGADIVVEAVVEDLAVKQHLFAELGEVCPPHALLATSTSSLSVAECTAPAGRPADVLGLHFFNPAPLMRLLELVPLAGTSEHTLARARAVAERLGKQTVTCGDRAGFIVNALLFPYLNQALELLDADETTTAALDAAVKSVGGQPLGPVRLLDTVGADVALEVQRRLEGDARLRAPRPAALLRELVEAGHLGRKTPGKGTRTYLAARAAAPVAAAA
;
A
#
# COMPACT_ATOMS: atom_id res chain seq x y z
N MET A 1 42.73 -11.45 -7.44
CA MET A 1 41.50 -12.19 -7.80
C MET A 1 40.64 -12.16 -6.56
N SER A 2 39.54 -11.41 -6.54
CA SER A 2 38.58 -11.48 -5.42
C SER A 2 38.03 -12.91 -5.37
N GLU A 3 38.09 -13.56 -4.21
CA GLU A 3 37.44 -14.87 -4.02
C GLU A 3 35.97 -14.73 -4.40
N GLN A 4 35.56 -15.50 -5.40
CA GLN A 4 34.18 -15.51 -5.87
C GLN A 4 33.37 -16.42 -4.96
N PHE A 5 32.46 -15.85 -4.16
CA PHE A 5 31.57 -16.62 -3.26
C PHE A 5 30.75 -17.65 -4.01
N THR A 6 30.65 -18.83 -3.43
CA THR A 6 29.79 -19.93 -3.90
C THR A 6 28.53 -20.01 -3.05
N VAL A 7 27.37 -19.80 -3.66
CA VAL A 7 26.06 -19.91 -2.99
C VAL A 7 25.30 -21.11 -3.54
N VAL A 8 24.85 -21.98 -2.64
CA VAL A 8 23.99 -23.13 -3.00
C VAL A 8 22.55 -22.83 -2.60
N VAL A 9 21.63 -22.87 -3.58
CA VAL A 9 20.20 -22.66 -3.35
C VAL A 9 19.49 -24.01 -3.53
N VAL A 10 18.85 -24.51 -2.47
CA VAL A 10 18.11 -25.77 -2.45
C VAL A 10 16.61 -25.51 -2.50
N GLY A 11 15.97 -25.96 -3.57
CA GLY A 11 14.59 -25.64 -3.93
C GLY A 11 14.53 -24.55 -5.01
N LEU A 12 14.13 -24.91 -6.23
CA LEU A 12 14.06 -24.01 -7.40
C LEU A 12 12.60 -23.66 -7.76
N GLY A 13 11.77 -23.48 -6.72
CA GLY A 13 10.47 -22.84 -6.84
C GLY A 13 10.58 -21.33 -7.11
N GLY A 14 9.48 -20.59 -6.97
CA GLY A 14 9.45 -19.13 -7.26
C GLY A 14 10.53 -18.33 -6.53
N ALA A 15 10.64 -18.49 -5.21
CA ALA A 15 11.63 -17.78 -4.38
C ALA A 15 13.07 -18.21 -4.68
N GLY A 16 13.32 -19.54 -4.73
CA GLY A 16 14.67 -20.05 -5.00
C GLY A 16 15.20 -19.68 -6.37
N LEU A 17 14.35 -19.76 -7.41
CA LEU A 17 14.73 -19.37 -8.76
C LEU A 17 15.02 -17.86 -8.88
N ALA A 18 14.28 -17.02 -8.14
CA ALA A 18 14.55 -15.60 -8.08
C ALA A 18 15.90 -15.29 -7.41
N LEU A 19 16.19 -15.97 -6.28
CA LEU A 19 17.49 -15.87 -5.62
C LEU A 19 18.63 -16.29 -6.54
N VAL A 20 18.51 -17.45 -7.20
CA VAL A 20 19.52 -17.94 -8.17
C VAL A 20 19.82 -16.88 -9.23
N ARG A 21 18.78 -16.29 -9.82
CA ARG A 21 18.94 -15.27 -10.86
C ARG A 21 19.59 -13.98 -10.35
N HIS A 22 19.18 -13.53 -9.17
CA HIS A 22 19.75 -12.32 -8.58
C HIS A 22 21.21 -12.50 -8.23
N LEU A 23 21.55 -13.58 -7.52
CA LEU A 23 22.92 -13.90 -7.09
C LEU A 23 23.86 -14.12 -8.29
N ALA A 24 23.42 -14.86 -9.31
CA ALA A 24 24.18 -15.06 -10.54
C ALA A 24 24.36 -13.74 -11.30
N GLY A 25 23.30 -12.90 -11.39
CA GLY A 25 23.37 -11.57 -11.98
C GLY A 25 24.34 -10.62 -11.30
N ALA A 26 24.56 -10.79 -9.99
CA ALA A 26 25.57 -10.08 -9.21
C ALA A 26 26.99 -10.64 -9.39
N GLY A 27 27.17 -11.71 -10.17
CA GLY A 27 28.48 -12.30 -10.48
C GLY A 27 28.98 -13.34 -9.48
N LEU A 28 28.12 -13.85 -8.59
CA LEU A 28 28.47 -14.94 -7.68
C LEU A 28 28.43 -16.28 -8.40
N HIS A 29 29.20 -17.27 -7.90
CA HIS A 29 29.06 -18.64 -8.35
C HIS A 29 27.85 -19.31 -7.70
N VAL A 30 26.83 -19.65 -8.48
CA VAL A 30 25.55 -20.16 -7.95
C VAL A 30 25.31 -21.61 -8.38
N VAL A 31 24.97 -22.45 -7.40
CA VAL A 31 24.54 -23.82 -7.63
C VAL A 31 23.09 -23.98 -7.21
N GLY A 32 22.21 -24.27 -8.16
CA GLY A 32 20.79 -24.57 -7.90
C GLY A 32 20.58 -26.07 -7.74
N VAL A 33 19.96 -26.48 -6.64
CA VAL A 33 19.66 -27.88 -6.33
C VAL A 33 18.16 -28.09 -6.24
N ASP A 34 17.61 -29.08 -6.97
CA ASP A 34 16.21 -29.49 -6.84
C ASP A 34 16.08 -30.98 -7.20
N ASP A 35 15.20 -31.70 -6.51
CA ASP A 35 14.92 -33.11 -6.80
C ASP A 35 13.90 -33.30 -7.95
N ASP A 36 13.11 -32.24 -8.28
CA ASP A 36 12.21 -32.23 -9.43
C ASP A 36 12.96 -31.92 -10.75
N PRO A 37 13.07 -32.90 -11.70
CA PRO A 37 13.65 -32.60 -13.00
C PRO A 37 12.96 -31.48 -13.77
N GLY A 38 11.65 -31.29 -13.55
CA GLY A 38 10.88 -30.21 -14.15
C GLY A 38 11.28 -28.82 -13.62
N ALA A 39 11.61 -28.71 -12.32
CA ALA A 39 12.14 -27.46 -11.74
C ALA A 39 13.50 -27.11 -12.35
N LEU A 40 14.40 -28.08 -12.48
CA LEU A 40 15.70 -27.89 -13.12
C LEU A 40 15.57 -27.46 -14.58
N GLU A 41 14.65 -28.06 -15.32
CA GLU A 41 14.42 -27.70 -16.73
C GLU A 41 13.83 -26.27 -16.84
N ARG A 42 12.90 -25.90 -15.96
CA ARG A 42 12.40 -24.51 -15.88
C ARG A 42 13.51 -23.51 -15.56
N ALA A 43 14.42 -23.88 -14.65
CA ALA A 43 15.58 -23.06 -14.31
C ALA A 43 16.52 -22.86 -15.52
N ARG A 44 16.81 -23.93 -16.26
CA ARG A 44 17.65 -23.89 -17.50
C ARG A 44 17.08 -22.95 -18.56
N ARG A 45 15.74 -22.98 -18.77
CA ARG A 45 15.07 -22.12 -19.78
C ARG A 45 15.11 -20.65 -19.42
N GLN A 46 15.34 -20.31 -18.15
CA GLN A 46 15.40 -18.95 -17.65
C GLN A 46 16.83 -18.47 -17.40
N ASP A 47 17.83 -19.31 -17.70
CA ASP A 47 19.24 -18.96 -17.59
C ASP A 47 19.60 -17.87 -18.61
N ARG A 48 20.41 -16.90 -18.18
CA ARG A 48 20.82 -15.76 -19.02
C ARG A 48 22.26 -15.99 -19.50
N PRO A 49 22.58 -15.74 -20.77
CA PRO A 49 23.94 -15.77 -21.27
C PRO A 49 24.86 -14.85 -20.46
N GLY A 50 26.01 -15.37 -20.03
CA GLY A 50 27.02 -14.59 -19.29
C GLY A 50 27.03 -14.78 -17.76
N HIS A 51 26.04 -15.45 -17.20
CA HIS A 51 25.95 -15.74 -15.77
C HIS A 51 25.62 -17.23 -15.53
N PRO A 52 26.55 -18.13 -15.76
CA PRO A 52 26.27 -19.57 -15.73
C PRO A 52 25.90 -20.03 -14.32
N VAL A 53 24.74 -20.70 -14.22
CA VAL A 53 24.26 -21.36 -13.01
C VAL A 53 24.49 -22.87 -13.16
N THR A 54 25.13 -23.47 -12.17
CA THR A 54 25.23 -24.93 -12.12
C THR A 54 23.95 -25.52 -11.55
N LEU A 55 23.29 -26.42 -12.28
CA LEU A 55 22.04 -27.05 -11.85
C LEU A 55 22.28 -28.56 -11.61
N THR A 56 21.90 -29.04 -10.42
CA THR A 56 22.14 -30.44 -10.02
C THR A 56 21.01 -30.96 -9.13
N ARG A 57 20.97 -32.30 -8.99
CA ARG A 57 20.13 -32.99 -8.00
C ARG A 57 20.90 -33.39 -6.75
N SER A 58 22.24 -33.31 -6.79
CA SER A 58 23.11 -33.73 -5.69
C SER A 58 23.31 -32.64 -4.65
N LEU A 59 23.16 -32.98 -3.38
CA LEU A 59 23.53 -32.15 -2.24
C LEU A 59 25.05 -32.09 -2.00
N ASP A 60 25.89 -32.84 -2.72
CA ASP A 60 27.35 -32.76 -2.57
C ASP A 60 27.91 -31.35 -2.86
N ALA A 61 27.18 -30.55 -3.65
CA ALA A 61 27.52 -29.16 -3.93
C ALA A 61 27.61 -28.30 -2.65
N VAL A 62 26.89 -28.67 -1.60
CA VAL A 62 26.82 -27.94 -0.32
C VAL A 62 28.19 -27.90 0.40
N ALA A 63 29.03 -28.91 0.20
CA ALA A 63 30.33 -29.04 0.88
C ALA A 63 31.32 -27.88 0.58
N ARG A 64 31.10 -27.13 -0.51
CA ARG A 64 31.97 -26.01 -0.93
C ARG A 64 31.24 -24.65 -0.88
N ALA A 65 30.11 -24.62 -0.23
CA ALA A 65 29.30 -23.40 -0.18
C ALA A 65 29.83 -22.39 0.87
N ASP A 66 29.86 -21.13 0.51
CA ASP A 66 30.04 -20.03 1.44
C ASP A 66 28.72 -19.64 2.14
N LEU A 67 27.59 -19.96 1.48
CA LEU A 67 26.23 -19.82 1.97
C LEU A 67 25.33 -20.89 1.35
N VAL A 68 24.51 -21.53 2.16
CA VAL A 68 23.45 -22.43 1.71
C VAL A 68 22.10 -21.80 1.99
N VAL A 69 21.23 -21.69 0.96
CA VAL A 69 19.87 -21.15 1.11
C VAL A 69 18.85 -22.24 0.83
N GLU A 70 18.07 -22.60 1.84
CA GLU A 70 16.91 -23.47 1.70
C GLU A 70 15.70 -22.63 1.28
N ALA A 71 15.13 -22.93 0.12
CA ALA A 71 14.04 -22.20 -0.51
C ALA A 71 12.86 -23.13 -0.93
N VAL A 72 12.67 -24.24 -0.22
CA VAL A 72 11.50 -25.11 -0.45
C VAL A 72 10.23 -24.49 0.17
N PRO A 73 9.02 -24.98 -0.20
CA PRO A 73 7.75 -24.45 0.35
C PRO A 73 7.66 -24.41 1.87
N GLU A 74 6.80 -23.55 2.37
CA GLU A 74 6.67 -23.16 3.78
C GLU A 74 6.40 -24.26 4.83
N PRO A 75 5.76 -25.42 4.55
CA PRO A 75 5.49 -26.44 5.58
C PRO A 75 6.74 -26.83 6.37
N ALA A 76 6.76 -26.58 7.69
CA ALA A 76 7.91 -26.82 8.57
C ALA A 76 8.46 -28.26 8.48
N ALA A 77 7.58 -29.25 8.29
CA ALA A 77 7.99 -30.65 8.13
C ALA A 77 8.85 -30.88 6.88
N LEU A 78 8.51 -30.19 5.77
CA LEU A 78 9.30 -30.25 4.54
C LEU A 78 10.66 -29.57 4.73
N LYS A 79 10.67 -28.37 5.29
CA LYS A 79 11.91 -27.62 5.56
C LYS A 79 12.83 -28.39 6.49
N ARG A 80 12.33 -28.98 7.60
CA ARG A 80 13.12 -29.83 8.50
C ARG A 80 13.75 -31.02 7.77
N ARG A 81 12.99 -31.70 6.92
CA ARG A 81 13.49 -32.84 6.14
C ARG A 81 14.64 -32.42 5.20
N VAL A 82 14.48 -31.30 4.51
CA VAL A 82 15.50 -30.80 3.58
C VAL A 82 16.73 -30.31 4.33
N LEU A 83 16.55 -29.54 5.41
CA LEU A 83 17.66 -29.07 6.25
C LEU A 83 18.44 -30.23 6.89
N ALA A 84 17.74 -31.27 7.36
CA ALA A 84 18.38 -32.48 7.87
C ALA A 84 19.18 -33.22 6.79
N ALA A 85 18.73 -33.19 5.54
CA ALA A 85 19.49 -33.76 4.41
C ALA A 85 20.70 -32.90 4.00
N ILE A 86 20.63 -31.58 4.12
CA ILE A 86 21.73 -30.65 3.86
C ILE A 86 22.83 -30.76 4.92
N ARG A 87 22.46 -30.89 6.18
CA ARG A 87 23.36 -30.80 7.35
C ARG A 87 24.62 -31.69 7.28
N PRO A 88 24.56 -32.98 6.87
CA PRO A 88 25.75 -33.83 6.80
C PRO A 88 26.80 -33.39 5.77
N HIS A 89 26.42 -32.56 4.81
CA HIS A 89 27.30 -32.04 3.75
C HIS A 89 27.94 -30.67 4.08
N LEU A 90 27.52 -30.02 5.15
CA LEU A 90 27.98 -28.67 5.51
C LEU A 90 29.43 -28.69 6.03
N ALA A 91 30.24 -27.76 5.56
CA ALA A 91 31.51 -27.47 6.19
C ALA A 91 31.26 -26.71 7.55
N PRO A 92 32.15 -26.89 8.53
CA PRO A 92 32.02 -26.18 9.81
C PRO A 92 31.98 -24.64 9.61
N GLY A 93 31.01 -23.96 10.24
CA GLY A 93 30.86 -22.51 10.16
C GLY A 93 30.20 -21.98 8.88
N THR A 94 29.73 -22.86 7.97
CA THR A 94 28.96 -22.44 6.80
C THR A 94 27.58 -21.94 7.25
N PRO A 95 27.20 -20.66 6.99
CA PRO A 95 25.85 -20.18 7.27
C PRO A 95 24.81 -20.91 6.43
N VAL A 96 23.73 -21.31 7.09
CA VAL A 96 22.53 -21.87 6.45
C VAL A 96 21.40 -20.86 6.60
N ALA A 97 20.80 -20.46 5.49
CA ALA A 97 19.64 -19.57 5.51
C ALA A 97 18.39 -20.33 5.03
N THR A 98 17.24 -20.03 5.61
CA THR A 98 15.93 -20.50 5.13
C THR A 98 15.10 -19.31 4.67
N THR A 99 14.27 -19.53 3.64
CA THR A 99 13.28 -18.52 3.21
C THR A 99 11.97 -18.61 4.03
N ALA A 100 11.99 -19.31 5.17
CA ALA A 100 10.81 -19.45 6.03
C ALA A 100 10.30 -18.10 6.51
N LEU A 101 9.06 -17.75 6.14
CA LEU A 101 8.43 -16.51 6.55
C LEU A 101 7.60 -16.68 7.83
N THR A 102 6.91 -17.82 7.98
CA THR A 102 5.97 -18.06 9.08
C THR A 102 6.49 -19.08 10.10
N THR A 103 7.48 -19.90 9.73
CA THR A 103 8.06 -20.91 10.62
C THR A 103 9.19 -20.28 11.45
N PRO A 104 9.13 -20.30 12.80
CA PRO A 104 10.20 -19.84 13.66
C PRO A 104 11.50 -20.64 13.44
N LEU A 105 12.67 -19.97 13.54
CA LEU A 105 13.96 -20.64 13.38
C LEU A 105 14.20 -21.71 14.44
N THR A 106 13.70 -21.50 15.66
CA THR A 106 13.77 -22.49 16.76
C THR A 106 13.15 -23.83 16.38
N ALA A 107 12.13 -23.85 15.52
CA ALA A 107 11.50 -25.08 15.02
C ALA A 107 12.31 -25.82 13.94
N LEU A 108 13.32 -25.16 13.37
CA LEU A 108 14.16 -25.69 12.27
C LEU A 108 15.60 -25.97 12.71
N GLU A 109 16.08 -25.35 13.78
CA GLU A 109 17.48 -25.33 14.22
C GLU A 109 18.06 -26.72 14.49
N GLU A 110 17.27 -27.62 15.08
CA GLU A 110 17.70 -29.00 15.32
C GLU A 110 18.05 -29.74 14.02
N SER A 111 17.32 -29.46 12.95
CA SER A 111 17.54 -30.06 11.63
C SER A 111 18.66 -29.38 10.83
N ALA A 112 18.78 -28.04 10.95
CA ALA A 112 19.74 -27.25 10.17
C ALA A 112 21.17 -27.23 10.77
N GLY A 113 21.29 -27.32 12.08
CA GLY A 113 22.52 -27.03 12.81
C GLY A 113 22.52 -25.63 13.43
N PRO A 114 23.63 -25.21 14.07
CA PRO A 114 23.64 -23.97 14.87
C PRO A 114 23.57 -22.69 14.02
N ASP A 115 24.26 -22.63 12.89
CA ASP A 115 24.43 -21.41 12.09
C ASP A 115 23.25 -21.16 11.14
N LEU A 116 22.03 -21.14 11.72
CA LEU A 116 20.78 -20.96 10.98
C LEU A 116 20.34 -19.49 11.01
N PHE A 117 19.92 -19.00 9.82
CA PHE A 117 19.37 -17.68 9.59
C PHE A 117 18.05 -17.78 8.79
N ALA A 118 17.22 -16.74 8.83
CA ALA A 118 16.14 -16.58 7.87
C ALA A 118 16.42 -15.40 6.95
N LEU A 119 16.18 -15.57 5.65
CA LEU A 119 16.14 -14.51 4.64
C LEU A 119 14.68 -14.32 4.22
N ARG A 120 14.07 -13.22 4.64
CA ARG A 120 12.64 -12.97 4.48
C ARG A 120 12.36 -11.86 3.48
N PHE A 121 11.57 -12.19 2.48
CA PHE A 121 11.11 -11.30 1.42
C PHE A 121 9.79 -11.84 0.85
N LEU A 122 8.97 -10.97 0.24
CA LEU A 122 7.74 -11.38 -0.45
C LEU A 122 7.88 -11.32 -1.96
N ARG A 123 8.67 -10.37 -2.45
CA ARG A 123 8.85 -10.15 -3.87
C ARG A 123 10.12 -10.82 -4.35
N ALA A 124 10.00 -11.56 -5.43
CA ALA A 124 11.11 -12.27 -6.04
C ALA A 124 11.80 -11.45 -7.15
N ASP A 125 11.17 -10.41 -7.64
CA ASP A 125 11.69 -9.44 -8.59
C ASP A 125 12.26 -8.22 -7.83
N GLY A 126 13.56 -7.95 -8.01
CA GLY A 126 14.28 -6.87 -7.31
C GLY A 126 14.61 -7.22 -5.85
N LEU A 127 15.45 -8.23 -5.65
CA LEU A 127 15.95 -8.62 -4.33
C LEU A 127 17.09 -7.70 -3.84
N ASP A 128 16.86 -6.38 -3.89
CA ASP A 128 17.87 -5.40 -3.44
C ASP A 128 17.98 -5.34 -1.91
N ALA A 129 17.04 -5.94 -1.19
CA ALA A 129 17.03 -6.02 0.26
C ALA A 129 16.26 -7.25 0.77
N VAL A 130 16.66 -7.74 1.95
CA VAL A 130 16.00 -8.83 2.67
C VAL A 130 15.97 -8.52 4.17
N GLU A 131 15.00 -9.03 4.88
CA GLU A 131 15.04 -9.09 6.35
C GLU A 131 15.81 -10.34 6.77
N VAL A 132 16.74 -10.17 7.70
CA VAL A 132 17.60 -11.25 8.24
C VAL A 132 17.27 -11.47 9.70
N ALA A 133 16.72 -12.63 10.02
CA ALA A 133 16.60 -13.07 11.40
C ALA A 133 17.71 -14.09 11.71
N ARG A 134 18.29 -13.97 12.89
CA ARG A 134 19.37 -14.85 13.36
C ARG A 134 18.84 -15.89 14.34
N GLY A 135 19.16 -17.15 14.12
CA GLY A 135 18.85 -18.23 15.05
C GLY A 135 19.62 -18.06 16.38
N PRO A 136 19.05 -18.53 17.50
CA PRO A 136 19.61 -18.28 18.83
C PRO A 136 21.00 -18.90 19.03
N ARG A 137 21.38 -19.90 18.26
CA ARG A 137 22.70 -20.56 18.36
C ARG A 137 23.68 -20.16 17.24
N ALA A 138 23.28 -19.26 16.32
CA ALA A 138 24.14 -18.87 15.21
C ALA A 138 25.37 -18.08 15.70
N GLY A 139 26.55 -18.51 15.27
CA GLY A 139 27.84 -17.90 15.63
C GLY A 139 28.04 -16.54 14.95
N GLU A 140 28.93 -15.70 15.52
CA GLU A 140 29.26 -14.39 14.93
C GLU A 140 29.94 -14.53 13.57
N GLY A 141 30.90 -15.46 13.45
CA GLY A 141 31.61 -15.70 12.17
C GLY A 141 30.69 -16.15 11.04
N ALA A 142 29.64 -16.94 11.34
CA ALA A 142 28.62 -17.30 10.34
C ALA A 142 27.75 -16.09 9.95
N ALA A 143 27.46 -15.20 10.92
CA ALA A 143 26.71 -13.97 10.64
C ALA A 143 27.53 -13.01 9.77
N GLU A 144 28.82 -12.82 10.07
CA GLU A 144 29.73 -12.02 9.25
C GLU A 144 29.85 -12.57 7.84
N ARG A 145 29.99 -13.90 7.67
CA ARG A 145 30.06 -14.53 6.36
C ARG A 145 28.78 -14.35 5.55
N LEU A 146 27.61 -14.47 6.20
CA LEU A 146 26.33 -14.19 5.56
C LEU A 146 26.26 -12.75 5.05
N GLU A 147 26.67 -11.77 5.86
CA GLU A 147 26.66 -10.35 5.47
C GLU A 147 27.64 -10.04 4.33
N GLU A 148 28.82 -10.68 4.31
CA GLU A 148 29.78 -10.57 3.19
C GLU A 148 29.15 -11.06 1.88
N VAL A 149 28.50 -12.22 1.90
CA VAL A 149 27.84 -12.78 0.72
C VAL A 149 26.69 -11.91 0.25
N LEU A 150 25.81 -11.44 1.16
CA LEU A 150 24.70 -10.54 0.81
C LEU A 150 25.20 -9.22 0.24
N THR A 151 26.25 -8.64 0.83
CA THR A 151 26.89 -7.42 0.33
C THR A 151 27.48 -7.61 -1.06
N ALA A 152 28.18 -8.72 -1.30
CA ALA A 152 28.71 -9.05 -2.63
C ALA A 152 27.60 -9.26 -3.66
N ALA A 153 26.42 -9.71 -3.23
CA ALA A 153 25.23 -9.84 -4.06
C ALA A 153 24.47 -8.50 -4.28
N GLY A 154 24.91 -7.41 -3.67
CA GLY A 154 24.20 -6.13 -3.72
C GLY A 154 22.90 -6.13 -2.91
N ILE A 155 22.74 -7.06 -1.95
CA ILE A 155 21.53 -7.21 -1.13
C ILE A 155 21.73 -6.48 0.21
N THR A 156 20.87 -5.53 0.53
CA THR A 156 20.86 -4.87 1.84
C THR A 156 20.17 -5.78 2.87
N ALA A 157 20.90 -6.13 3.95
CA ALA A 157 20.37 -6.92 5.05
C ALA A 157 19.74 -6.02 6.13
N HIS A 158 18.46 -6.22 6.44
CA HIS A 158 17.79 -5.61 7.60
C HIS A 158 17.69 -6.63 8.72
N ARG A 159 18.44 -6.43 9.79
CA ARG A 159 18.39 -7.31 10.96
C ARG A 159 17.06 -7.15 11.68
N VAL A 160 16.36 -8.28 11.90
CA VAL A 160 15.05 -8.33 12.56
C VAL A 160 15.02 -9.45 13.60
N LEU A 161 14.05 -9.38 14.51
CA LEU A 161 13.76 -10.49 15.41
C LEU A 161 13.12 -11.66 14.64
N ASP A 162 13.37 -12.89 15.13
CA ASP A 162 12.72 -14.08 14.58
C ASP A 162 11.27 -14.15 15.06
N ARG A 163 10.35 -13.73 14.18
CA ARG A 163 8.90 -13.76 14.41
C ARG A 163 8.16 -14.19 13.15
N PRO A 164 7.00 -14.85 13.27
CA PRO A 164 6.15 -15.14 12.12
C PRO A 164 5.75 -13.86 11.38
N GLY A 165 5.88 -13.90 10.05
CA GLY A 165 5.57 -12.77 9.17
C GLY A 165 6.65 -11.69 9.12
N SER A 166 7.60 -11.69 10.06
CA SER A 166 8.65 -10.66 10.11
C SER A 166 8.09 -9.22 10.24
N LEU A 167 8.71 -8.19 9.70
CA LEU A 167 8.22 -6.80 9.76
C LEU A 167 7.48 -6.43 8.47
N ALA A 168 8.22 -6.07 7.42
CA ALA A 168 7.65 -5.59 6.15
C ALA A 168 6.79 -6.66 5.44
N PRO A 169 7.21 -7.93 5.33
CA PRO A 169 6.36 -8.97 4.75
C PRO A 169 5.03 -9.15 5.47
N GLY A 170 5.02 -9.18 6.81
CA GLY A 170 3.79 -9.34 7.58
C GLY A 170 2.83 -8.17 7.46
N LEU A 171 3.36 -6.93 7.55
CA LEU A 171 2.57 -5.72 7.32
C LEU A 171 1.95 -5.71 5.92
N LEU A 172 2.75 -6.06 4.91
CA LEU A 172 2.28 -6.07 3.54
C LEU A 172 1.22 -7.16 3.33
N LEU A 173 1.41 -8.39 3.81
CA LEU A 173 0.42 -9.47 3.72
C LEU A 173 -0.92 -9.08 4.37
N GLY A 174 -0.90 -8.38 5.50
CA GLY A 174 -2.11 -7.87 6.14
C GLY A 174 -2.88 -6.89 5.25
N LEU A 175 -2.20 -5.97 4.59
CA LEU A 175 -2.81 -5.03 3.65
C LEU A 175 -3.32 -5.76 2.40
N LEU A 176 -2.54 -6.67 1.83
CA LEU A 176 -2.90 -7.46 0.65
C LEU A 176 -4.16 -8.29 0.90
N ASN A 177 -4.30 -8.89 2.09
CA ASN A 177 -5.49 -9.63 2.45
C ASN A 177 -6.73 -8.73 2.53
N ARG A 178 -6.60 -7.54 3.11
CA ARG A 178 -7.72 -6.55 3.14
C ARG A 178 -8.13 -6.13 1.73
N ALA A 179 -7.18 -5.95 0.82
CA ALA A 179 -7.46 -5.66 -0.58
C ALA A 179 -8.23 -6.81 -1.25
N ALA A 180 -7.85 -8.07 -0.98
CA ALA A 180 -8.56 -9.25 -1.46
C ALA A 180 -10.00 -9.34 -0.90
N TRP A 181 -10.21 -8.97 0.38
CA TRP A 181 -11.54 -8.87 0.97
C TRP A 181 -12.42 -7.83 0.30
N MET A 182 -11.86 -6.68 -0.14
CA MET A 182 -12.64 -5.67 -0.89
C MET A 182 -13.19 -6.22 -2.20
N VAL A 183 -12.40 -7.04 -2.90
CA VAL A 183 -12.84 -7.68 -4.13
C VAL A 183 -13.87 -8.77 -3.86
N HIS A 184 -13.64 -9.61 -2.83
CA HIS A 184 -14.59 -10.65 -2.42
C HIS A 184 -15.97 -10.07 -2.08
N ASP A 185 -15.99 -8.97 -1.34
CA ASP A 185 -17.22 -8.28 -0.95
C ASP A 185 -17.92 -7.56 -2.12
N GLY A 186 -17.35 -7.57 -3.34
CA GLY A 186 -17.85 -6.81 -4.48
C GLY A 186 -17.80 -5.28 -4.28
N TYR A 187 -16.97 -4.81 -3.37
CA TYR A 187 -16.88 -3.41 -2.98
C TYR A 187 -16.17 -2.54 -4.03
N ALA A 188 -15.11 -3.07 -4.62
CA ALA A 188 -14.38 -2.46 -5.72
C ALA A 188 -13.80 -3.55 -6.62
N SER A 189 -13.53 -3.22 -7.89
CA SER A 189 -12.84 -4.14 -8.80
C SER A 189 -11.35 -4.27 -8.44
N ALA A 190 -10.72 -5.37 -8.86
CA ALA A 190 -9.28 -5.56 -8.66
C ALA A 190 -8.46 -4.44 -9.31
N GLU A 191 -8.89 -3.95 -10.47
CA GLU A 191 -8.24 -2.85 -11.18
C GLU A 191 -8.38 -1.52 -10.43
N ASP A 192 -9.55 -1.24 -9.85
CA ASP A 192 -9.79 -0.02 -9.08
C ASP A 192 -8.95 -0.01 -7.78
N VAL A 193 -8.90 -1.15 -7.06
CA VAL A 193 -8.09 -1.28 -5.85
C VAL A 193 -6.61 -1.06 -6.14
N ASP A 194 -6.08 -1.68 -7.20
CA ASP A 194 -4.69 -1.52 -7.61
C ASP A 194 -4.38 -0.08 -8.05
N THR A 195 -5.27 0.52 -8.83
CA THR A 195 -5.13 1.91 -9.29
C THR A 195 -5.16 2.89 -8.11
N ALA A 196 -6.05 2.65 -7.14
CA ALA A 196 -6.18 3.49 -5.95
C ALA A 196 -4.87 3.54 -5.14
N LEU A 197 -4.24 2.38 -4.86
CA LEU A 197 -2.98 2.36 -4.09
C LEU A 197 -1.80 2.90 -4.90
N ARG A 198 -1.74 2.63 -6.21
CA ARG A 198 -0.68 3.18 -7.07
C ARG A 198 -0.73 4.70 -7.13
N LEU A 199 -1.87 5.28 -7.32
CA LEU A 199 -2.02 6.73 -7.49
C LEU A 199 -2.20 7.49 -6.18
N GLY A 200 -2.84 6.87 -5.18
CA GLY A 200 -3.09 7.48 -3.87
C GLY A 200 -1.91 7.37 -2.90
N CYS A 201 -1.14 6.28 -2.98
CA CYS A 201 -0.01 6.02 -2.10
C CYS A 201 1.35 6.00 -2.81
N GLY A 202 1.38 6.16 -4.13
CA GLY A 202 2.62 6.14 -4.92
C GLY A 202 3.25 4.75 -5.05
N TRP A 203 2.47 3.68 -4.91
CA TRP A 203 2.97 2.32 -5.08
C TRP A 203 3.31 2.05 -6.55
N GLU A 204 4.38 1.31 -6.77
CA GLU A 204 4.78 0.90 -8.12
C GLU A 204 3.80 -0.12 -8.71
N GLN A 205 3.41 -1.11 -7.91
CA GLN A 205 2.42 -2.13 -8.25
C GLN A 205 1.26 -2.08 -7.26
N GLY A 206 0.05 -2.37 -7.74
CA GLY A 206 -1.10 -2.46 -6.86
C GLY A 206 -1.10 -3.74 -6.02
N PRO A 207 -1.86 -3.78 -4.92
CA PRO A 207 -1.84 -4.89 -3.96
C PRO A 207 -2.24 -6.23 -4.57
N LEU A 208 -3.20 -6.26 -5.48
CA LEU A 208 -3.67 -7.50 -6.11
C LEU A 208 -2.70 -7.99 -7.19
N ALA A 209 -2.04 -7.08 -7.90
CA ALA A 209 -0.95 -7.43 -8.80
C ALA A 209 0.27 -8.01 -8.04
N VAL A 210 0.53 -7.55 -6.80
CA VAL A 210 1.54 -8.13 -5.91
C VAL A 210 1.12 -9.54 -5.47
N LEU A 211 -0.14 -9.77 -5.11
CA LEU A 211 -0.66 -11.12 -4.80
C LEU A 211 -0.50 -12.08 -5.98
N ASP A 212 -0.80 -11.63 -7.19
CA ASP A 212 -0.60 -12.42 -8.41
C ASP A 212 0.88 -12.76 -8.66
N ALA A 213 1.80 -11.86 -8.28
CA ALA A 213 3.24 -12.09 -8.38
C ALA A 213 3.75 -13.10 -7.34
N ILE A 214 3.25 -13.05 -6.10
CA ILE A 214 3.56 -14.02 -5.03
C ILE A 214 3.02 -15.41 -5.42
N GLY A 215 1.84 -15.45 -6.01
CA GLY A 215 1.04 -16.63 -6.27
C GLY A 215 -0.03 -16.83 -5.19
N LEU A 216 -1.28 -16.95 -5.62
CA LEU A 216 -2.46 -16.90 -4.72
C LEU A 216 -2.50 -18.07 -3.73
N ASP A 217 -2.08 -19.26 -4.14
CA ASP A 217 -1.92 -20.44 -3.28
C ASP A 217 -0.87 -20.21 -2.18
N THR A 218 0.28 -19.62 -2.55
CA THR A 218 1.34 -19.27 -1.60
C THR A 218 0.87 -18.20 -0.63
N ALA A 219 0.26 -17.11 -1.13
CA ALA A 219 -0.24 -16.02 -0.31
C ALA A 219 -1.32 -16.50 0.68
N ARG A 220 -2.25 -17.32 0.20
CA ARG A 220 -3.31 -17.92 1.03
C ARG A 220 -2.73 -18.80 2.14
N ASP A 221 -1.73 -19.66 1.85
CA ASP A 221 -1.10 -20.52 2.84
C ASP A 221 -0.33 -19.71 3.90
N LEU A 222 0.42 -18.68 3.48
CA LEU A 222 1.09 -17.74 4.40
C LEU A 222 0.09 -17.03 5.33
N LEU A 223 -0.98 -16.47 4.78
CA LEU A 223 -2.03 -15.78 5.53
C LEU A 223 -2.72 -16.71 6.52
N SER A 224 -3.05 -17.95 6.11
CA SER A 224 -3.65 -18.94 7.01
C SER A 224 -2.75 -19.32 8.19
N ARG A 225 -1.43 -19.30 8.01
CA ARG A 225 -0.47 -19.54 9.09
C ARG A 225 -0.39 -18.34 10.02
N LEU A 226 -0.29 -17.13 9.48
CA LEU A 226 -0.24 -15.91 10.27
C LEU A 226 -1.53 -15.67 11.07
N ALA A 227 -2.70 -16.05 10.53
CA ALA A 227 -3.97 -15.96 11.23
C ALA A 227 -4.02 -16.89 12.46
N ARG A 228 -3.46 -18.11 12.36
CA ARG A 228 -3.39 -19.05 13.49
C ARG A 228 -2.51 -18.54 14.63
N ASP A 229 -1.50 -17.74 14.31
CA ASP A 229 -0.62 -17.13 15.32
C ASP A 229 -1.24 -15.85 15.94
N GLY A 230 -2.47 -15.48 15.53
CA GLY A 230 -3.26 -14.40 16.13
C GLY A 230 -2.89 -12.98 15.68
N GLY A 231 -1.91 -12.83 14.79
CA GLY A 231 -1.44 -11.51 14.33
C GLY A 231 -2.16 -10.96 13.09
N HIS A 232 -2.98 -11.78 12.41
CA HIS A 232 -3.62 -11.43 11.15
C HIS A 232 -5.03 -11.99 11.06
N SER A 233 -5.87 -11.37 10.21
CA SER A 233 -7.19 -11.91 9.87
C SER A 233 -7.08 -13.12 8.93
N GLU A 234 -8.10 -13.99 8.98
CA GLU A 234 -8.21 -15.13 8.05
C GLU A 234 -8.13 -14.66 6.59
N PRO A 235 -7.59 -15.50 5.67
CA PRO A 235 -7.55 -15.21 4.25
C PRO A 235 -8.94 -14.91 3.70
N ALA A 236 -9.01 -13.98 2.76
CA ALA A 236 -10.25 -13.68 2.05
C ALA A 236 -10.73 -14.91 1.24
N PRO A 237 -12.02 -15.27 1.26
CA PRO A 237 -12.53 -16.45 0.54
C PRO A 237 -12.24 -16.45 -0.96
N VAL A 238 -12.08 -15.27 -1.57
CA VAL A 238 -11.73 -15.13 -3.00
C VAL A 238 -10.43 -15.86 -3.36
N PHE A 239 -9.52 -16.10 -2.41
CA PHE A 239 -8.33 -16.91 -2.68
C PHE A 239 -8.73 -18.35 -3.03
N ASP A 240 -9.60 -18.97 -2.22
CA ASP A 240 -10.04 -20.35 -2.46
C ASP A 240 -10.84 -20.46 -3.77
N GLU A 241 -11.66 -19.46 -4.09
CA GLU A 241 -12.42 -19.38 -5.34
C GLU A 241 -11.48 -19.34 -6.57
N LEU A 242 -10.47 -18.45 -6.55
CA LEU A 242 -9.51 -18.32 -7.64
C LEU A 242 -8.61 -19.56 -7.77
N ILE A 243 -8.13 -20.12 -6.65
CA ILE A 243 -7.30 -21.33 -6.63
C ILE A 243 -8.09 -22.52 -7.21
N ALA A 244 -9.35 -22.71 -6.81
CA ALA A 244 -10.22 -23.76 -7.35
C ALA A 244 -10.46 -23.60 -8.85
N ALA A 245 -10.46 -22.38 -9.37
CA ALA A 245 -10.56 -22.07 -10.80
C ALA A 245 -9.20 -22.21 -11.55
N GLY A 246 -8.12 -22.64 -10.88
CA GLY A 246 -6.78 -22.74 -11.46
C GLY A 246 -6.10 -21.38 -11.70
N ALA A 247 -6.65 -20.31 -11.18
CA ALA A 247 -6.13 -18.95 -11.29
C ALA A 247 -5.15 -18.69 -10.13
N LEU A 248 -3.86 -19.03 -10.33
CA LEU A 248 -2.82 -18.96 -9.30
C LEU A 248 -1.94 -17.71 -9.39
N GLY A 249 -2.35 -16.71 -10.16
CA GLY A 249 -1.56 -15.51 -10.44
C GLY A 249 -0.69 -15.64 -11.68
N ARG A 250 0.43 -14.89 -11.73
CA ARG A 250 1.33 -14.85 -12.91
C ARG A 250 1.80 -16.21 -13.36
N LYS A 251 2.04 -17.16 -12.44
CA LYS A 251 2.54 -18.51 -12.76
C LYS A 251 1.56 -19.37 -13.56
N SER A 252 0.25 -19.07 -13.48
CA SER A 252 -0.80 -19.73 -14.27
C SER A 252 -1.35 -18.83 -15.40
N GLY A 253 -0.80 -17.62 -15.60
CA GLY A 253 -1.26 -16.63 -16.56
C GLY A 253 -2.55 -15.91 -16.16
N ARG A 254 -3.14 -16.24 -15.02
CA ARG A 254 -4.36 -15.64 -14.49
C ARG A 254 -4.39 -15.71 -12.96
N GLY A 255 -4.84 -14.63 -12.34
CA GLY A 255 -5.13 -14.49 -10.92
C GLY A 255 -6.27 -13.50 -10.73
N PHE A 256 -6.07 -12.47 -9.90
CA PHE A 256 -6.93 -11.29 -9.87
C PHE A 256 -6.96 -10.57 -11.23
N HIS A 257 -5.82 -10.63 -11.94
CA HIS A 257 -5.66 -10.09 -13.29
C HIS A 257 -5.38 -11.19 -14.31
N VAL A 258 -5.61 -10.88 -15.58
CA VAL A 258 -5.20 -11.71 -16.72
C VAL A 258 -3.81 -11.25 -17.16
N HIS A 259 -2.84 -12.16 -17.12
CA HIS A 259 -1.45 -11.91 -17.49
C HIS A 259 -1.18 -12.39 -18.93
N ALA A 260 -1.95 -11.89 -19.90
CA ALA A 260 -1.70 -12.13 -21.31
C ALA A 260 -0.50 -11.30 -21.81
N PRO A 261 0.24 -11.74 -22.87
CA PRO A 261 1.24 -10.90 -23.52
C PRO A 261 0.59 -9.57 -23.97
N ALA A 262 1.27 -8.45 -23.70
CA ALA A 262 0.77 -7.11 -23.96
C ALA A 262 0.30 -6.95 -25.41
N GLY A 263 -1.01 -6.82 -25.61
CA GLY A 263 -1.64 -6.66 -26.92
C GLY A 263 -3.08 -6.13 -26.79
N GLY A 264 -3.25 -4.95 -26.21
CA GLY A 264 -4.55 -4.32 -26.13
C GLY A 264 -4.43 -2.85 -25.74
N ALA A 265 -4.38 -1.96 -26.73
CA ALA A 265 -4.48 -0.52 -26.49
C ALA A 265 -5.84 -0.19 -25.87
N ARG A 266 -5.86 0.41 -24.67
CA ARG A 266 -7.08 1.04 -24.15
C ARG A 266 -7.55 2.09 -25.14
N ARG A 267 -8.79 1.97 -25.59
CA ARG A 267 -9.45 3.06 -26.31
C ARG A 267 -9.64 4.23 -25.35
N SER A 268 -8.97 5.33 -25.61
CA SER A 268 -9.30 6.63 -25.05
C SER A 268 -10.67 7.04 -25.64
N VAL A 269 -11.67 7.18 -24.80
CA VAL A 269 -12.92 7.84 -25.16
C VAL A 269 -12.67 9.34 -25.04
N GLU A 270 -12.98 10.13 -26.06
CA GLU A 270 -12.84 11.58 -25.98
C GLU A 270 -13.69 12.17 -24.84
N PRO A 271 -13.15 13.10 -24.05
CA PRO A 271 -13.88 13.67 -22.91
C PRO A 271 -15.06 14.50 -23.39
N THR A 272 -16.27 14.11 -22.96
CA THR A 272 -17.55 14.78 -23.32
C THR A 272 -18.10 15.66 -22.19
N ALA A 273 -17.25 16.29 -21.38
CA ALA A 273 -17.75 17.34 -20.48
C ALA A 273 -18.03 18.61 -21.30
N PRO A 274 -19.27 19.13 -21.36
CA PRO A 274 -19.59 20.29 -22.18
C PRO A 274 -18.77 21.50 -21.73
N PRO A 275 -18.22 22.29 -22.68
CA PRO A 275 -17.60 23.58 -22.35
C PRO A 275 -18.67 24.53 -21.78
N GLY A 276 -18.34 25.28 -20.71
CA GLY A 276 -19.23 26.27 -20.13
C GLY A 276 -19.95 25.88 -18.83
N CYS A 277 -19.70 24.67 -18.28
CA CYS A 277 -20.24 24.32 -16.96
C CYS A 277 -19.76 25.25 -15.87
N ARG A 278 -20.68 25.71 -15.02
CA ARG A 278 -20.43 26.53 -13.82
C ARG A 278 -20.28 25.62 -12.62
N VAL A 279 -19.14 25.76 -11.94
CA VAL A 279 -18.80 24.94 -10.78
C VAL A 279 -18.84 25.81 -9.52
N VAL A 280 -19.49 25.33 -8.47
CA VAL A 280 -19.44 25.93 -7.15
C VAL A 280 -18.75 24.96 -6.18
N VAL A 281 -17.66 25.41 -5.57
CA VAL A 281 -16.98 24.67 -4.49
C VAL A 281 -17.36 25.31 -3.17
N VAL A 282 -18.08 24.58 -2.32
CA VAL A 282 -18.55 25.08 -1.02
C VAL A 282 -17.53 24.72 0.07
N GLY A 283 -16.92 25.75 0.65
CA GLY A 283 -15.86 25.63 1.65
C GLY A 283 -14.72 26.59 1.39
N SER A 284 -13.83 26.78 2.37
CA SER A 284 -12.69 27.70 2.27
C SER A 284 -11.39 27.12 2.85
N GLY A 285 -11.40 25.82 3.24
CA GLY A 285 -10.23 25.10 3.76
C GLY A 285 -9.26 24.68 2.66
N THR A 286 -8.20 23.96 3.06
CA THR A 286 -7.15 23.47 2.15
C THR A 286 -7.71 22.61 1.02
N MET A 287 -8.66 21.70 1.31
CA MET A 287 -9.27 20.87 0.28
C MET A 287 -10.13 21.70 -0.67
N ALA A 288 -10.98 22.59 -0.15
CA ALA A 288 -11.84 23.45 -0.98
C ALA A 288 -11.01 24.30 -1.96
N THR A 289 -9.94 24.93 -1.49
CA THR A 289 -9.05 25.74 -2.35
C THR A 289 -8.31 24.89 -3.39
N GLY A 290 -7.82 23.71 -3.01
CA GLY A 290 -7.16 22.80 -3.96
C GLY A 290 -8.13 22.21 -4.99
N ILE A 291 -9.37 21.89 -4.61
CA ILE A 291 -10.43 21.44 -5.53
C ILE A 291 -10.80 22.58 -6.49
N ALA A 292 -11.00 23.80 -5.99
CA ALA A 292 -11.29 24.96 -6.84
C ALA A 292 -10.15 25.21 -7.86
N GLU A 293 -8.88 25.11 -7.43
CA GLU A 293 -7.72 25.18 -8.32
C GLU A 293 -7.78 24.12 -9.43
N CYS A 294 -8.13 22.86 -9.09
CA CYS A 294 -8.28 21.79 -10.09
C CYS A 294 -9.33 22.15 -11.16
N PHE A 295 -10.49 22.67 -10.74
CA PHE A 295 -11.55 23.04 -11.68
C PHE A 295 -11.16 24.22 -12.57
N VAL A 296 -10.52 25.26 -12.02
CA VAL A 296 -10.01 26.40 -12.81
C VAL A 296 -9.01 25.94 -13.85
N ARG A 297 -8.03 25.07 -13.48
CA ARG A 297 -7.05 24.48 -14.39
C ARG A 297 -7.70 23.60 -15.45
N GLY A 298 -8.78 22.89 -15.08
CA GLY A 298 -9.59 22.11 -16.01
C GLY A 298 -10.46 22.96 -16.96
N GLY A 299 -10.38 24.29 -16.89
CA GLY A 299 -11.13 25.20 -17.76
C GLY A 299 -12.60 25.38 -17.37
N PHE A 300 -12.98 25.16 -16.10
CA PHE A 300 -14.33 25.39 -15.60
C PHE A 300 -14.47 26.78 -14.96
N ALA A 301 -15.54 27.50 -15.28
CA ALA A 301 -15.93 28.71 -14.55
C ALA A 301 -16.26 28.33 -13.09
N THR A 302 -15.41 28.75 -12.14
CA THR A 302 -15.43 28.23 -10.76
C THR A 302 -15.69 29.34 -9.76
N THR A 303 -16.68 29.15 -8.90
CA THR A 303 -16.95 30.02 -7.74
C THR A 303 -16.66 29.23 -6.46
N LEU A 304 -15.83 29.80 -5.58
CA LEU A 304 -15.63 29.29 -4.23
C LEU A 304 -16.59 30.01 -3.27
N LEU A 305 -17.50 29.27 -2.65
CA LEU A 305 -18.49 29.77 -1.73
C LEU A 305 -18.02 29.55 -0.28
N ALA A 306 -17.67 30.62 0.39
CA ALA A 306 -17.20 30.62 1.78
C ALA A 306 -18.27 31.10 2.76
N ARG A 307 -18.03 30.83 4.06
CA ARG A 307 -18.93 31.21 5.15
C ARG A 307 -18.87 32.70 5.48
N SER A 308 -17.73 33.37 5.28
CA SER A 308 -17.50 34.78 5.57
C SER A 308 -16.64 35.44 4.51
N GLU A 309 -16.74 36.75 4.36
CA GLU A 309 -15.94 37.56 3.41
C GLU A 309 -14.42 37.39 3.66
N ASP A 310 -14.00 37.31 4.92
CA ASP A 310 -12.58 37.11 5.25
C ASP A 310 -12.10 35.74 4.80
N SER A 311 -12.92 34.70 5.01
CA SER A 311 -12.61 33.34 4.53
C SER A 311 -12.61 33.27 3.01
N ALA A 312 -13.50 33.97 2.33
CA ALA A 312 -13.53 34.04 0.86
C ALA A 312 -12.30 34.72 0.32
N ARG A 313 -11.89 35.86 0.90
CA ARG A 313 -10.69 36.61 0.51
C ARG A 313 -9.43 35.77 0.70
N ALA A 314 -9.25 35.17 1.87
CA ALA A 314 -8.10 34.31 2.15
C ALA A 314 -8.04 33.07 1.24
N ALA A 315 -9.19 32.48 0.86
CA ALA A 315 -9.27 31.38 -0.08
C ALA A 315 -8.93 31.85 -1.51
N ALA A 316 -9.43 33.01 -1.92
CA ALA A 316 -9.12 33.60 -3.22
C ALA A 316 -7.61 33.86 -3.40
N GLU A 317 -6.97 34.45 -2.40
CA GLU A 317 -5.52 34.70 -2.41
C GLU A 317 -4.73 33.41 -2.58
N ARG A 318 -5.11 32.32 -1.86
CA ARG A 318 -4.45 31.02 -1.98
C ARG A 318 -4.59 30.43 -3.39
N VAL A 319 -5.81 30.44 -3.94
CA VAL A 319 -6.05 29.90 -5.30
C VAL A 319 -5.32 30.73 -6.35
N GLN A 320 -5.41 32.06 -6.29
CA GLN A 320 -4.72 32.95 -7.22
C GLN A 320 -3.19 32.81 -7.15
N PHE A 321 -2.63 32.71 -5.94
CA PHE A 321 -1.20 32.45 -5.75
C PHE A 321 -0.77 31.12 -6.35
N ALA A 322 -1.54 30.05 -6.17
CA ALA A 322 -1.25 28.73 -6.74
C ALA A 322 -1.30 28.75 -8.28
N LEU A 323 -2.31 29.41 -8.84
CA LEU A 323 -2.44 29.60 -10.30
C LEU A 323 -1.27 30.43 -10.89
N GLY A 324 -0.83 31.50 -10.20
CA GLY A 324 0.27 32.36 -10.63
C GLY A 324 1.63 31.68 -10.61
N ARG A 325 1.87 30.77 -9.66
CA ARG A 325 3.16 30.04 -9.57
C ARG A 325 3.45 29.10 -10.73
N THR A 326 2.41 28.57 -11.37
CA THR A 326 2.58 27.66 -12.53
C THR A 326 2.81 28.42 -13.83
N ALA A 327 2.30 29.64 -13.97
CA ALA A 327 2.55 30.49 -15.14
C ALA A 327 4.05 30.87 -15.31
N THR A 328 4.83 30.84 -14.21
CA THR A 328 6.29 31.11 -14.23
C THR A 328 7.16 29.88 -14.50
N ALA A 329 6.60 28.69 -14.54
CA ALA A 329 7.35 27.42 -14.73
C ALA A 329 7.56 27.00 -16.20
N GLY A 330 7.16 27.82 -17.19
CA GLY A 330 7.58 27.67 -18.60
C GLY A 330 6.80 26.67 -19.44
N GLU A 331 5.69 26.10 -18.95
CA GLU A 331 4.78 25.34 -19.80
C GLU A 331 3.61 26.21 -20.26
N PRO A 332 3.35 26.32 -21.59
CA PRO A 332 2.18 27.04 -22.08
C PRO A 332 0.92 26.24 -21.71
N GLU A 333 0.07 26.79 -20.86
CA GLU A 333 -1.25 26.25 -20.56
C GLU A 333 -2.13 26.30 -21.82
N PRO A 334 -2.71 25.19 -22.29
CA PRO A 334 -3.69 25.23 -23.37
C PRO A 334 -4.97 25.90 -22.85
N GLY A 335 -5.16 27.16 -23.24
CA GLY A 335 -6.45 27.83 -23.14
C GLY A 335 -6.73 28.66 -21.90
N GLY A 336 -5.93 29.64 -21.53
CA GLY A 336 -6.25 30.71 -20.56
C GLY A 336 -7.05 30.28 -19.32
N HIS A 337 -6.69 30.73 -18.12
CA HIS A 337 -7.42 30.35 -16.91
C HIS A 337 -8.91 30.70 -17.04
N ALA A 338 -9.80 29.73 -16.76
CA ALA A 338 -11.23 29.99 -16.67
C ALA A 338 -11.54 30.98 -15.52
N ALA A 339 -12.67 31.67 -15.61
CA ALA A 339 -13.07 32.65 -14.61
C ALA A 339 -13.14 32.02 -13.21
N PHE A 340 -12.45 32.64 -12.24
CA PHE A 340 -12.47 32.28 -10.84
C PHE A 340 -12.98 33.43 -9.98
N THR A 341 -13.94 33.13 -9.11
CA THR A 341 -14.47 34.07 -8.11
C THR A 341 -14.56 33.39 -6.75
N ALA A 342 -14.52 34.17 -5.68
CA ALA A 342 -14.79 33.70 -4.33
C ALA A 342 -15.68 34.73 -3.60
N GLY A 343 -16.62 34.27 -2.80
CA GLY A 343 -17.56 35.13 -2.09
C GLY A 343 -18.45 34.36 -1.15
N THR A 344 -19.48 35.05 -0.64
CA THR A 344 -20.45 34.54 0.33
C THR A 344 -21.87 34.51 -0.23
N ASP A 345 -22.07 34.99 -1.46
CA ASP A 345 -23.38 35.06 -2.11
C ASP A 345 -23.86 33.65 -2.52
N ARG A 346 -24.85 33.16 -1.78
CA ARG A 346 -25.44 31.83 -2.01
C ARG A 346 -26.32 31.76 -3.26
N SER A 347 -26.71 32.91 -3.85
CA SER A 347 -27.51 32.94 -5.09
C SER A 347 -26.80 32.25 -6.27
N VAL A 348 -25.46 32.15 -6.24
CA VAL A 348 -24.66 31.46 -7.23
C VAL A 348 -25.02 29.96 -7.37
N LEU A 349 -25.57 29.32 -6.32
CA LEU A 349 -26.02 27.95 -6.31
C LEU A 349 -27.17 27.71 -7.30
N GLY A 350 -28.07 28.71 -7.47
CA GLY A 350 -29.19 28.63 -8.41
C GLY A 350 -28.79 28.56 -9.89
N GLY A 351 -27.51 28.79 -10.19
CA GLY A 351 -26.97 28.69 -11.55
C GLY A 351 -25.89 27.62 -11.72
N ALA A 352 -25.62 26.80 -10.70
CA ALA A 352 -24.55 25.81 -10.73
C ALA A 352 -24.91 24.56 -11.54
N ASP A 353 -24.00 24.09 -12.37
CA ASP A 353 -24.09 22.79 -13.03
C ASP A 353 -23.47 21.67 -12.18
N ILE A 354 -22.46 22.03 -11.37
CA ILE A 354 -21.74 21.10 -10.48
C ILE A 354 -21.52 21.82 -9.15
N VAL A 355 -21.84 21.17 -8.04
CA VAL A 355 -21.52 21.64 -6.70
C VAL A 355 -20.68 20.59 -6.00
N VAL A 356 -19.51 21.00 -5.49
CA VAL A 356 -18.64 20.13 -4.68
C VAL A 356 -18.57 20.69 -3.27
N GLU A 357 -19.13 19.95 -2.31
CA GLU A 357 -19.05 20.27 -0.90
C GLU A 357 -17.67 19.84 -0.36
N ALA A 358 -16.97 20.77 0.27
CA ALA A 358 -15.66 20.60 0.91
C ALA A 358 -15.57 21.42 2.21
N VAL A 359 -16.63 21.34 3.03
CA VAL A 359 -16.69 21.97 4.37
C VAL A 359 -16.05 21.08 5.43
N VAL A 360 -16.16 21.47 6.69
CA VAL A 360 -15.68 20.67 7.84
C VAL A 360 -16.31 19.25 7.85
N GLU A 361 -15.53 18.26 8.32
CA GLU A 361 -15.91 16.84 8.34
C GLU A 361 -16.87 16.54 9.52
N ASP A 362 -18.03 17.18 9.49
CA ASP A 362 -19.12 17.07 10.45
C ASP A 362 -20.41 16.70 9.72
N LEU A 363 -21.05 15.60 10.15
CA LEU A 363 -22.22 15.05 9.47
C LEU A 363 -23.39 16.04 9.48
N ALA A 364 -23.67 16.68 10.61
CA ALA A 364 -24.81 17.60 10.74
C ALA A 364 -24.63 18.85 9.85
N VAL A 365 -23.40 19.37 9.77
CA VAL A 365 -23.07 20.50 8.90
C VAL A 365 -23.27 20.15 7.44
N LYS A 366 -22.79 18.94 7.02
CA LYS A 366 -22.94 18.47 5.64
C LYS A 366 -24.42 18.21 5.31
N GLN A 367 -25.17 17.57 6.20
CA GLN A 367 -26.61 17.32 6.02
C GLN A 367 -27.41 18.61 5.86
N HIS A 368 -27.14 19.62 6.68
CA HIS A 368 -27.78 20.92 6.56
C HIS A 368 -27.50 21.57 5.20
N LEU A 369 -26.23 21.52 4.77
CA LEU A 369 -25.85 22.05 3.46
C LEU A 369 -26.52 21.29 2.32
N PHE A 370 -26.57 19.94 2.36
CA PHE A 370 -27.22 19.16 1.30
C PHE A 370 -28.73 19.37 1.23
N ALA A 371 -29.42 19.64 2.35
CA ALA A 371 -30.83 20.04 2.34
C ALA A 371 -31.02 21.33 1.53
N GLU A 372 -30.19 22.34 1.77
CA GLU A 372 -30.22 23.58 1.01
C GLU A 372 -29.87 23.39 -0.46
N LEU A 373 -28.81 22.60 -0.77
CA LEU A 373 -28.44 22.31 -2.16
C LEU A 373 -29.55 21.62 -2.94
N GLY A 374 -30.31 20.73 -2.29
CA GLY A 374 -31.47 20.07 -2.88
C GLY A 374 -32.58 21.03 -3.31
N GLU A 375 -32.79 22.09 -2.52
CA GLU A 375 -33.83 23.11 -2.76
C GLU A 375 -33.40 24.18 -3.78
N VAL A 376 -32.13 24.64 -3.71
CA VAL A 376 -31.67 25.84 -4.43
C VAL A 376 -31.05 25.51 -5.79
N CYS A 377 -30.34 24.37 -5.89
CA CYS A 377 -29.63 24.02 -7.13
C CYS A 377 -30.59 23.56 -8.24
N PRO A 378 -30.25 23.86 -9.52
CA PRO A 378 -31.05 23.40 -10.67
C PRO A 378 -31.22 21.87 -10.67
N PRO A 379 -32.33 21.36 -11.22
CA PRO A 379 -32.60 19.91 -11.25
C PRO A 379 -31.52 19.07 -11.94
N HIS A 380 -30.76 19.65 -12.85
CA HIS A 380 -29.68 18.98 -13.59
C HIS A 380 -28.32 19.06 -12.89
N ALA A 381 -28.22 19.79 -11.76
CA ALA A 381 -26.96 19.99 -11.06
C ALA A 381 -26.46 18.68 -10.45
N LEU A 382 -25.19 18.35 -10.70
CA LEU A 382 -24.47 17.28 -9.99
C LEU A 382 -24.05 17.80 -8.62
N LEU A 383 -24.46 17.13 -7.56
CA LEU A 383 -24.15 17.48 -6.18
C LEU A 383 -23.18 16.44 -5.61
N ALA A 384 -22.00 16.87 -5.20
CA ALA A 384 -20.95 15.97 -4.72
C ALA A 384 -20.47 16.37 -3.32
N THR A 385 -20.18 15.36 -2.49
CA THR A 385 -19.42 15.55 -1.24
C THR A 385 -17.98 15.08 -1.42
N SER A 386 -17.03 15.83 -0.84
CA SER A 386 -15.61 15.41 -0.79
C SER A 386 -15.23 14.82 0.56
N THR A 387 -16.19 14.27 1.30
CA THR A 387 -15.91 13.59 2.57
C THR A 387 -14.85 12.50 2.39
N SER A 388 -14.00 12.31 3.40
CA SER A 388 -12.96 11.28 3.39
C SER A 388 -13.31 10.05 4.24
N SER A 389 -14.32 10.16 5.10
CA SER A 389 -14.58 9.13 6.11
C SER A 389 -16.05 9.00 6.55
N LEU A 390 -16.90 10.01 6.25
CA LEU A 390 -18.34 9.92 6.49
C LEU A 390 -19.03 9.14 5.36
N SER A 391 -20.19 8.55 5.66
CA SER A 391 -21.03 7.95 4.64
C SER A 391 -21.56 9.02 3.67
N VAL A 392 -21.32 8.80 2.38
CA VAL A 392 -21.85 9.67 1.31
C VAL A 392 -23.36 9.68 1.36
N ALA A 393 -23.99 8.52 1.59
CA ALA A 393 -25.45 8.41 1.70
C ALA A 393 -25.99 9.26 2.84
N GLU A 394 -25.39 9.18 4.05
CA GLU A 394 -25.84 9.97 5.20
C GLU A 394 -25.65 11.47 4.99
N CYS A 395 -24.54 11.90 4.40
CA CYS A 395 -24.29 13.31 4.09
C CYS A 395 -25.30 13.86 3.08
N THR A 396 -25.63 13.11 2.04
CA THR A 396 -26.37 13.61 0.87
C THR A 396 -27.87 13.32 0.90
N ALA A 397 -28.35 12.45 1.80
CA ALA A 397 -29.78 12.08 1.90
C ALA A 397 -30.72 13.30 2.00
N PRO A 398 -30.41 14.37 2.76
CA PRO A 398 -31.30 15.53 2.87
C PRO A 398 -31.49 16.32 1.57
N ALA A 399 -30.65 16.11 0.54
CA ALA A 399 -30.85 16.76 -0.76
C ALA A 399 -32.13 16.30 -1.46
N GLY A 400 -32.68 15.12 -1.10
CA GLY A 400 -33.90 14.58 -1.71
C GLY A 400 -33.78 14.19 -3.19
N ARG A 401 -32.56 14.16 -3.73
CA ARG A 401 -32.25 13.96 -5.16
C ARG A 401 -31.23 12.84 -5.35
N PRO A 402 -31.54 11.58 -5.02
CA PRO A 402 -30.59 10.49 -5.03
C PRO A 402 -29.95 10.20 -6.40
N ALA A 403 -30.63 10.57 -7.49
CA ALA A 403 -30.11 10.37 -8.85
C ALA A 403 -28.92 11.29 -9.20
N ASP A 404 -28.81 12.44 -8.53
CA ASP A 404 -27.88 13.53 -8.88
C ASP A 404 -26.72 13.67 -7.89
N VAL A 405 -26.62 12.77 -6.91
CA VAL A 405 -25.61 12.85 -5.84
C VAL A 405 -24.61 11.70 -5.92
N LEU A 406 -23.35 11.99 -5.53
CA LEU A 406 -22.28 11.00 -5.33
C LEU A 406 -21.14 11.57 -4.45
N GLY A 407 -20.21 10.71 -4.04
CA GLY A 407 -18.94 11.11 -3.46
C GLY A 407 -17.88 11.37 -4.54
N LEU A 408 -17.14 12.48 -4.38
CA LEU A 408 -15.93 12.80 -5.14
C LEU A 408 -14.77 12.97 -4.15
N HIS A 409 -14.08 11.88 -3.83
CA HIS A 409 -13.02 11.91 -2.84
C HIS A 409 -11.68 12.30 -3.48
N PHE A 410 -11.28 13.55 -3.25
CA PHE A 410 -9.99 14.09 -3.65
C PHE A 410 -8.92 13.83 -2.61
N PHE A 411 -7.68 13.65 -3.04
CA PHE A 411 -6.53 13.47 -2.17
C PHE A 411 -5.72 14.77 -2.03
N ASN A 412 -5.18 15.01 -0.85
CA ASN A 412 -4.37 16.20 -0.56
C ASN A 412 -2.89 15.98 -0.94
N PRO A 413 -2.25 16.91 -1.69
CA PRO A 413 -2.78 18.13 -2.33
C PRO A 413 -3.59 17.83 -3.60
N ALA A 414 -4.83 18.34 -3.66
CA ALA A 414 -5.75 18.00 -4.75
C ALA A 414 -5.17 18.29 -6.16
N PRO A 415 -4.44 19.38 -6.42
CA PRO A 415 -3.87 19.62 -7.75
C PRO A 415 -2.78 18.63 -8.17
N LEU A 416 -2.03 18.05 -7.21
CA LEU A 416 -0.91 17.15 -7.49
C LEU A 416 -1.32 15.69 -7.59
N MET A 417 -2.31 15.29 -6.79
CA MET A 417 -2.77 13.91 -6.71
C MET A 417 -3.63 13.56 -7.93
N ARG A 418 -3.23 12.52 -8.66
CA ARG A 418 -3.93 12.10 -9.88
C ARG A 418 -5.18 11.26 -9.61
N LEU A 419 -5.31 10.69 -8.42
CA LEU A 419 -6.44 9.84 -8.04
C LEU A 419 -7.69 10.66 -7.68
N LEU A 420 -8.84 10.17 -8.11
CA LEU A 420 -10.17 10.58 -7.63
C LEU A 420 -11.03 9.33 -7.41
N GLU A 421 -11.46 9.09 -6.18
CA GLU A 421 -12.41 8.01 -5.89
C GLU A 421 -13.83 8.49 -6.12
N LEU A 422 -14.56 7.80 -7.00
CA LEU A 422 -15.99 8.00 -7.26
C LEU A 422 -16.78 7.04 -6.38
N VAL A 423 -17.69 7.59 -5.60
CA VAL A 423 -18.54 6.82 -4.67
C VAL A 423 -20.00 7.01 -5.06
N PRO A 424 -20.50 6.28 -6.08
CA PRO A 424 -21.91 6.29 -6.43
C PRO A 424 -22.73 5.59 -5.35
N LEU A 425 -23.94 6.08 -5.13
CA LEU A 425 -24.94 5.44 -4.29
C LEU A 425 -25.87 4.55 -5.12
N ALA A 426 -26.65 3.70 -4.48
CA ALA A 426 -27.64 2.86 -5.19
C ALA A 426 -28.66 3.68 -6.00
N GLY A 427 -28.90 4.94 -5.62
CA GLY A 427 -29.79 5.87 -6.32
C GLY A 427 -29.10 6.72 -7.38
N THR A 428 -27.77 6.79 -7.42
CA THR A 428 -27.01 7.61 -8.39
C THR A 428 -27.28 7.16 -9.81
N SER A 429 -27.68 8.08 -10.70
CA SER A 429 -27.95 7.74 -12.09
C SER A 429 -26.67 7.48 -12.89
N GLU A 430 -26.74 6.61 -13.90
CA GLU A 430 -25.62 6.38 -14.84
C GLU A 430 -25.20 7.68 -15.53
N HIS A 431 -26.14 8.60 -15.78
CA HIS A 431 -25.85 9.92 -16.35
C HIS A 431 -24.96 10.75 -15.42
N THR A 432 -25.30 10.81 -14.12
CA THR A 432 -24.51 11.52 -13.11
C THR A 432 -23.10 10.92 -12.97
N LEU A 433 -23.00 9.59 -12.93
CA LEU A 433 -21.72 8.90 -12.87
C LEU A 433 -20.86 9.15 -14.13
N ALA A 434 -21.46 9.11 -15.31
CA ALA A 434 -20.77 9.40 -16.57
C ALA A 434 -20.26 10.87 -16.61
N ARG A 435 -21.07 11.82 -16.15
CA ARG A 435 -20.66 13.23 -16.01
C ARG A 435 -19.51 13.38 -15.04
N ALA A 436 -19.55 12.72 -13.88
CA ALA A 436 -18.47 12.77 -12.90
C ALA A 436 -17.14 12.23 -13.48
N ARG A 437 -17.18 11.14 -14.25
CA ARG A 437 -16.03 10.59 -14.97
C ARG A 437 -15.47 11.58 -16.00
N ALA A 438 -16.34 12.18 -16.82
CA ALA A 438 -15.92 13.17 -17.82
C ALA A 438 -15.31 14.43 -17.17
N VAL A 439 -15.85 14.88 -16.04
CA VAL A 439 -15.28 15.97 -15.25
C VAL A 439 -13.89 15.58 -14.74
N ALA A 440 -13.75 14.42 -14.11
CA ALA A 440 -12.48 13.93 -13.58
C ALA A 440 -11.39 13.85 -14.67
N GLU A 441 -11.72 13.33 -15.83
CA GLU A 441 -10.82 13.24 -16.98
C GLU A 441 -10.34 14.62 -17.42
N ARG A 442 -11.25 15.60 -17.50
CA ARG A 442 -10.91 16.98 -17.83
C ARG A 442 -10.04 17.67 -16.77
N LEU A 443 -10.17 17.26 -15.48
CA LEU A 443 -9.28 17.68 -14.40
C LEU A 443 -7.91 16.96 -14.42
N GLY A 444 -7.65 16.09 -15.39
CA GLY A 444 -6.44 15.26 -15.47
C GLY A 444 -6.38 14.19 -14.37
N LYS A 445 -7.53 13.80 -13.81
CA LYS A 445 -7.63 12.78 -12.77
C LYS A 445 -7.94 11.41 -13.38
N GLN A 446 -7.41 10.38 -12.76
CA GLN A 446 -7.79 9.00 -13.02
C GLN A 446 -8.78 8.55 -11.94
N THR A 447 -9.93 8.06 -12.37
CA THR A 447 -11.00 7.64 -11.47
C THR A 447 -10.90 6.16 -11.13
N VAL A 448 -11.29 5.84 -9.90
CA VAL A 448 -11.65 4.50 -9.44
C VAL A 448 -13.06 4.56 -8.86
N THR A 449 -13.77 3.44 -8.88
CA THR A 449 -15.15 3.39 -8.37
C THR A 449 -15.23 2.40 -7.22
N CYS A 450 -15.85 2.81 -6.11
CA CYS A 450 -16.09 1.95 -4.95
C CYS A 450 -17.44 2.24 -4.31
N GLY A 451 -17.87 1.36 -3.42
CA GLY A 451 -19.08 1.54 -2.63
C GLY A 451 -18.92 2.59 -1.51
N ASP A 452 -20.04 2.93 -0.86
CA ASP A 452 -20.06 3.84 0.29
C ASP A 452 -19.73 3.08 1.58
N ARG A 453 -18.46 3.15 2.01
CA ARG A 453 -17.93 2.64 3.28
C ARG A 453 -16.92 3.65 3.84
N ALA A 454 -16.70 3.63 5.15
CA ALA A 454 -15.70 4.48 5.78
C ALA A 454 -14.31 4.31 5.13
N GLY A 455 -13.66 5.42 4.78
CA GLY A 455 -12.31 5.44 4.24
C GLY A 455 -12.14 4.97 2.79
N PHE A 456 -13.20 4.62 2.10
CA PHE A 456 -13.25 4.18 0.70
C PHE A 456 -12.22 3.07 0.39
N ILE A 457 -11.37 3.20 -0.65
CA ILE A 457 -10.34 2.19 -0.95
C ILE A 457 -9.04 2.53 -0.20
N VAL A 458 -8.48 3.71 -0.47
CA VAL A 458 -7.12 4.04 0.00
C VAL A 458 -7.05 4.07 1.51
N ASN A 459 -7.92 4.85 2.16
CA ASN A 459 -7.86 5.01 3.61
C ASN A 459 -8.22 3.72 4.36
N ALA A 460 -9.18 2.94 3.84
CA ALA A 460 -9.57 1.66 4.43
C ALA A 460 -8.46 0.58 4.35
N LEU A 461 -7.51 0.70 3.44
CA LEU A 461 -6.33 -0.16 3.37
C LEU A 461 -5.15 0.43 4.14
N LEU A 462 -4.91 1.72 4.00
CA LEU A 462 -3.74 2.41 4.53
C LEU A 462 -3.76 2.53 6.06
N PHE A 463 -4.86 2.98 6.65
CA PHE A 463 -4.87 3.25 8.09
C PHE A 463 -4.76 2.00 8.97
N PRO A 464 -5.43 0.86 8.67
CA PRO A 464 -5.16 -0.39 9.37
C PRO A 464 -3.72 -0.91 9.23
N TYR A 465 -3.07 -0.64 8.09
CA TYR A 465 -1.66 -0.93 7.88
C TYR A 465 -0.75 -0.05 8.76
N LEU A 466 -1.00 1.26 8.83
CA LEU A 466 -0.27 2.18 9.72
C LEU A 466 -0.49 1.82 11.19
N ASN A 467 -1.72 1.44 11.56
CA ASN A 467 -2.07 1.00 12.90
C ASN A 467 -1.26 -0.24 13.32
N GLN A 468 -1.18 -1.25 12.45
CA GLN A 468 -0.40 -2.46 12.70
C GLN A 468 1.12 -2.15 12.81
N ALA A 469 1.63 -1.19 12.04
CA ALA A 469 3.00 -0.72 12.16
C ALA A 469 3.29 -0.09 13.55
N LEU A 470 2.33 0.63 14.12
CA LEU A 470 2.42 1.17 15.48
C LEU A 470 2.36 0.09 16.55
N GLU A 471 1.58 -0.97 16.36
CA GLU A 471 1.54 -2.12 17.27
C GLU A 471 2.92 -2.81 17.37
N LEU A 472 3.65 -2.93 16.25
CA LEU A 472 5.02 -3.47 16.24
C LEU A 472 6.00 -2.58 17.02
N LEU A 473 5.86 -1.26 16.94
CA LEU A 473 6.68 -0.33 17.70
C LEU A 473 6.34 -0.32 19.18
N ASP A 474 5.06 -0.45 19.53
CA ASP A 474 4.61 -0.48 20.93
C ASP A 474 5.02 -1.77 21.65
N ALA A 475 5.14 -2.86 20.91
CA ALA A 475 5.67 -4.14 21.42
C ALA A 475 7.21 -4.20 21.50
N ASP A 476 7.93 -3.09 21.24
CA ASP A 476 9.40 -3.02 21.20
C ASP A 476 10.06 -4.04 20.23
N GLU A 477 9.31 -4.49 19.20
CA GLU A 477 9.82 -5.47 18.25
C GLU A 477 10.78 -4.89 17.22
N THR A 478 10.78 -3.58 17.08
CA THR A 478 11.61 -2.83 16.13
C THR A 478 11.73 -1.36 16.50
N THR A 479 12.60 -0.64 15.81
CA THR A 479 12.71 0.82 15.90
C THR A 479 12.02 1.50 14.73
N THR A 480 11.64 2.77 14.89
CA THR A 480 11.04 3.57 13.81
C THR A 480 11.90 3.61 12.54
N ALA A 481 13.23 3.69 12.71
CA ALA A 481 14.17 3.75 11.59
C ALA A 481 14.28 2.39 10.87
N ALA A 482 14.39 1.30 11.63
CA ALA A 482 14.48 -0.05 11.06
C ALA A 482 13.19 -0.44 10.34
N LEU A 483 12.03 -0.14 10.92
CA LEU A 483 10.73 -0.41 10.31
C LEU A 483 10.54 0.35 8.99
N ASP A 484 10.81 1.67 9.00
CA ASP A 484 10.70 2.49 7.78
C ASP A 484 11.69 2.03 6.69
N ALA A 485 12.91 1.64 7.06
CA ALA A 485 13.90 1.15 6.12
C ALA A 485 13.49 -0.20 5.52
N ALA A 486 13.07 -1.17 6.33
CA ALA A 486 12.64 -2.49 5.87
C ALA A 486 11.42 -2.39 4.94
N VAL A 487 10.41 -1.60 5.31
CA VAL A 487 9.21 -1.42 4.49
C VAL A 487 9.53 -0.77 3.15
N LYS A 488 10.46 0.19 3.11
CA LYS A 488 10.86 0.82 1.84
C LYS A 488 11.59 -0.14 0.92
N SER A 489 12.57 -0.87 1.43
CA SER A 489 13.46 -1.69 0.61
C SER A 489 12.90 -3.09 0.35
N VAL A 490 12.44 -3.80 1.40
CA VAL A 490 11.89 -5.16 1.27
C VAL A 490 10.44 -5.13 0.78
N GLY A 491 9.63 -4.18 1.29
CA GLY A 491 8.23 -3.99 0.91
C GLY A 491 8.04 -3.26 -0.42
N GLY A 492 9.06 -2.56 -0.94
CA GLY A 492 8.98 -1.77 -2.16
C GLY A 492 8.06 -0.53 -2.04
N GLN A 493 7.90 0.01 -0.84
CA GLN A 493 7.04 1.16 -0.57
C GLN A 493 7.82 2.48 -0.74
N PRO A 494 7.21 3.56 -1.27
CA PRO A 494 7.90 4.84 -1.47
C PRO A 494 8.27 5.52 -0.14
N LEU A 495 7.46 5.30 0.90
CA LEU A 495 7.65 5.83 2.25
C LEU A 495 7.46 4.72 3.29
N GLY A 496 8.26 4.76 4.37
CA GLY A 496 8.02 3.93 5.52
C GLY A 496 6.76 4.37 6.30
N PRO A 497 6.14 3.46 7.07
CA PRO A 497 4.85 3.69 7.72
C PRO A 497 4.89 4.81 8.76
N VAL A 498 5.99 4.93 9.51
CA VAL A 498 6.15 5.96 10.54
C VAL A 498 6.26 7.35 9.89
N ARG A 499 7.08 7.47 8.86
CA ARG A 499 7.21 8.73 8.12
C ARG A 499 5.91 9.13 7.42
N LEU A 500 5.15 8.15 6.94
CA LEU A 500 3.85 8.38 6.32
C LEU A 500 2.82 8.85 7.35
N LEU A 501 2.75 8.21 8.51
CA LEU A 501 1.91 8.64 9.63
C LEU A 501 2.23 10.07 10.06
N ASP A 502 3.51 10.40 10.27
CA ASP A 502 3.94 11.76 10.64
C ASP A 502 3.60 12.79 9.55
N THR A 503 3.46 12.38 8.29
CA THR A 503 3.06 13.25 7.18
C THR A 503 1.56 13.50 7.16
N VAL A 504 0.75 12.46 7.39
CA VAL A 504 -0.72 12.53 7.45
C VAL A 504 -1.17 13.24 8.72
N GLY A 505 -0.56 12.90 9.84
CA GLY A 505 -0.89 13.36 11.19
C GLY A 505 -1.59 12.29 12.02
N ALA A 506 -1.09 12.10 13.25
CA ALA A 506 -1.61 11.09 14.18
C ALA A 506 -3.09 11.34 14.56
N ASP A 507 -3.52 12.59 14.66
CA ASP A 507 -4.90 13.00 14.91
C ASP A 507 -5.85 12.51 13.81
N VAL A 508 -5.49 12.74 12.56
CA VAL A 508 -6.27 12.27 11.39
C VAL A 508 -6.29 10.74 11.35
N ALA A 509 -5.13 10.11 11.59
CA ALA A 509 -5.04 8.66 11.60
C ALA A 509 -5.94 8.03 12.68
N LEU A 510 -5.97 8.61 13.88
CA LEU A 510 -6.81 8.14 14.98
C LEU A 510 -8.30 8.29 14.66
N GLU A 511 -8.70 9.44 14.11
CA GLU A 511 -10.08 9.68 13.72
C GLU A 511 -10.56 8.70 12.65
N VAL A 512 -9.78 8.53 11.59
CA VAL A 512 -10.11 7.57 10.52
C VAL A 512 -10.15 6.15 11.06
N GLN A 513 -9.15 5.73 11.86
CA GLN A 513 -9.11 4.37 12.40
C GLN A 513 -10.31 4.05 13.30
N ARG A 514 -10.79 5.01 14.11
CA ARG A 514 -12.01 4.85 14.92
C ARG A 514 -13.25 4.65 14.05
N ARG A 515 -13.37 5.38 12.94
CA ARG A 515 -14.49 5.22 12.00
C ARG A 515 -14.43 3.86 11.28
N LEU A 516 -13.23 3.42 10.89
CA LEU A 516 -13.04 2.10 10.29
C LEU A 516 -13.38 0.97 11.26
N GLU A 517 -13.01 1.07 12.55
CA GLU A 517 -13.39 0.10 13.59
C GLU A 517 -14.91 0.00 13.74
N GLY A 518 -15.60 1.14 13.62
CA GLY A 518 -17.07 1.22 13.71
C GLY A 518 -17.82 0.54 12.55
N ASP A 519 -17.18 0.32 11.40
CA ASP A 519 -17.78 -0.39 10.26
C ASP A 519 -17.39 -1.89 10.27
N ALA A 520 -18.29 -2.73 10.79
CA ALA A 520 -18.07 -4.17 10.91
C ALA A 520 -17.71 -4.88 9.59
N ARG A 521 -18.07 -4.28 8.45
CA ARG A 521 -17.74 -4.82 7.11
C ARG A 521 -16.26 -4.71 6.77
N LEU A 522 -15.54 -3.76 7.41
CA LEU A 522 -14.12 -3.49 7.11
C LEU A 522 -13.16 -4.39 7.90
N ARG A 523 -13.63 -5.09 8.95
CA ARG A 523 -12.77 -5.93 9.82
C ARG A 523 -11.52 -5.17 10.29
N ALA A 524 -11.65 -3.85 10.48
CA ALA A 524 -10.53 -3.02 10.89
C ALA A 524 -10.19 -3.24 12.37
N PRO A 525 -8.90 -3.27 12.74
CA PRO A 525 -8.50 -3.39 14.13
C PRO A 525 -8.84 -2.12 14.92
N ARG A 526 -8.88 -2.25 16.25
CA ARG A 526 -8.97 -1.09 17.15
C ARG A 526 -7.75 -0.18 16.95
N PRO A 527 -7.89 1.14 17.23
CA PRO A 527 -6.72 2.02 17.26
C PRO A 527 -5.65 1.52 18.22
N ALA A 528 -4.40 1.43 17.75
CA ALA A 528 -3.25 1.06 18.56
C ALA A 528 -3.13 1.96 19.79
N ALA A 529 -2.63 1.42 20.91
CA ALA A 529 -2.42 2.21 22.13
C ALA A 529 -1.47 3.38 21.85
N LEU A 530 -0.36 3.12 21.19
CA LEU A 530 0.62 4.14 20.80
C LEU A 530 -0.01 5.27 19.95
N LEU A 531 -0.97 4.98 19.06
CA LEU A 531 -1.64 6.02 18.28
C LEU A 531 -2.45 6.99 19.15
N ARG A 532 -3.13 6.48 20.17
CA ARG A 532 -3.88 7.29 21.13
C ARG A 532 -2.93 8.13 21.98
N GLU A 533 -1.85 7.53 22.49
CA GLU A 533 -0.82 8.22 23.27
C GLU A 533 -0.18 9.37 22.51
N LEU A 534 0.15 9.17 21.23
CA LEU A 534 0.71 10.22 20.35
C LEU A 534 -0.21 11.44 20.27
N VAL A 535 -1.52 11.20 20.09
CA VAL A 535 -2.52 12.29 19.99
C VAL A 535 -2.70 12.99 21.32
N GLU A 536 -2.83 12.25 22.42
CA GLU A 536 -2.97 12.80 23.79
C GLU A 536 -1.76 13.63 24.20
N ALA A 537 -0.55 13.20 23.82
CA ALA A 537 0.71 13.93 24.06
C ALA A 537 0.95 15.08 23.08
N GLY A 538 0.08 15.29 22.09
CA GLY A 538 0.21 16.34 21.08
C GLY A 538 1.35 16.11 20.09
N HIS A 539 1.78 14.85 19.88
CA HIS A 539 2.77 14.44 18.89
C HIS A 539 2.08 14.11 17.55
N LEU A 540 1.65 15.14 16.83
CA LEU A 540 0.82 15.00 15.62
C LEU A 540 1.61 14.92 14.32
N GLY A 541 2.93 14.73 14.38
CA GLY A 541 3.78 14.65 13.20
C GLY A 541 4.17 16.03 12.66
N ARG A 542 4.21 16.18 11.32
CA ARG A 542 4.66 17.42 10.66
C ARG A 542 3.82 18.65 10.99
N LYS A 543 2.58 18.48 11.43
CA LYS A 543 1.70 19.58 11.88
C LYS A 543 2.22 20.26 13.13
N THR A 544 2.98 19.54 13.97
CA THR A 544 3.57 20.05 15.21
C THR A 544 5.10 19.91 15.11
N PRO A 545 5.84 20.94 14.71
CA PRO A 545 7.28 20.87 14.52
C PRO A 545 8.01 20.26 15.73
N GLY A 546 8.88 19.29 15.47
CA GLY A 546 9.63 18.58 16.51
C GLY A 546 8.83 17.54 17.31
N LYS A 547 7.55 17.34 17.03
CA LYS A 547 6.67 16.42 17.75
C LYS A 547 6.08 15.36 16.80
N GLY A 548 6.89 14.39 16.40
CA GLY A 548 6.46 13.21 15.64
C GLY A 548 6.61 11.93 16.45
N THR A 549 6.26 10.81 15.83
CA THR A 549 6.32 9.46 16.44
C THR A 549 7.71 9.13 16.97
N ARG A 550 8.76 9.42 16.20
CA ARG A 550 10.15 9.14 16.60
C ARG A 550 10.55 9.91 17.87
N THR A 551 10.18 11.20 17.96
CA THR A 551 10.54 12.03 19.12
C THR A 551 9.76 11.62 20.35
N TYR A 552 8.51 11.19 20.18
CA TYR A 552 7.70 10.63 21.26
C TYR A 552 8.33 9.37 21.86
N LEU A 553 8.66 8.38 21.03
CA LEU A 553 9.26 7.12 21.47
C LEU A 553 10.63 7.33 22.10
N ALA A 554 11.45 8.25 21.59
CA ALA A 554 12.73 8.60 22.22
C ALA A 554 12.54 9.20 23.61
N ALA A 555 11.55 10.07 23.79
CA ALA A 555 11.21 10.64 25.10
C ALA A 555 10.65 9.59 26.07
N ARG A 556 9.78 8.69 25.57
CA ARG A 556 9.22 7.55 26.35
C ARG A 556 10.32 6.63 26.85
N ALA A 557 11.31 6.29 26.00
CA ALA A 557 12.44 5.44 26.37
C ALA A 557 13.42 6.12 27.37
N ALA A 558 13.51 7.45 27.35
CA ALA A 558 14.35 8.22 28.27
C ALA A 558 13.67 8.52 29.62
N ALA A 559 12.35 8.32 29.73
CA ALA A 559 11.63 8.53 30.97
C ALA A 559 12.03 7.47 32.00
N PRO A 560 12.37 7.85 33.26
CA PRO A 560 12.68 6.87 34.29
C PRO A 560 11.45 5.99 34.53
N VAL A 561 11.67 4.66 34.54
CA VAL A 561 10.65 3.69 34.93
C VAL A 561 10.18 4.08 36.32
N ALA A 562 9.02 4.71 36.44
CA ALA A 562 8.41 4.97 37.74
C ALA A 562 8.22 3.60 38.40
N ALA A 563 8.96 3.37 39.48
CA ALA A 563 8.86 2.14 40.26
C ALA A 563 7.38 1.95 40.62
N ALA A 564 6.77 0.90 40.04
CA ALA A 564 5.46 0.45 40.47
C ALA A 564 5.57 0.07 41.94
N ALA A 565 5.00 0.93 42.81
CA ALA A 565 4.84 0.66 44.24
C ALA A 565 3.55 -0.15 44.47
#